data_bdc3118d6e61a8e52c3db68dc58e2f6d
#
_entry.id   bdc3118d6e61a8e52c3db68dc58e2f6d
#
_cell.length_a   1.000
_cell.length_b   1.000
_cell.length_c   1.000
_cell.angle_alpha   90.00
_cell.angle_beta   90.00
_cell.angle_gamma   90.00
#
_symmetry.space_group_name_H-M   'P 1'
#
loop_
_entity.id
_entity.type
_entity.pdbx_description
1 polymer ?
#
loop_
_entity_poly.entity_id
_entity_poly.type
_entity_poly.pdbx_seq_one_letter_code
_entity_poly.pdbx_strand_id
1 'polypeptide(L)' 'MIRLRVKEVAQEKGVGMLRLSRLADVSYRTVQGVWRDPYREISIKTLEKFAKALGVPSRELIEDVQDETPS' A
#
# COMPACT_ATOMS: atom_id res chain seq x y z
N MET A 1 -8.30 -12.98 1.96
CA MET A 1 -6.91 -12.51 1.93
C MET A 1 -6.89 -11.03 1.59
N ILE A 2 -6.14 -10.26 2.32
CA ILE A 2 -6.03 -8.82 2.09
C ILE A 2 -4.90 -8.52 1.11
N ARG A 3 -5.21 -7.77 0.06
CA ARG A 3 -4.24 -7.30 -0.92
C ARG A 3 -4.08 -5.80 -0.78
N LEU A 4 -2.85 -5.33 -0.76
CA LEU A 4 -2.56 -3.90 -0.69
C LEU A 4 -2.67 -3.27 -2.08
N ARG A 5 -3.27 -2.09 -2.13
CA ARG A 5 -3.42 -1.33 -3.36
C ARG A 5 -2.59 -0.06 -3.37
N VAL A 6 -1.58 0.00 -2.53
CA VAL A 6 -0.73 1.19 -2.39
C VAL A 6 -0.09 1.56 -3.74
N LYS A 7 0.46 0.57 -4.44
CA LYS A 7 1.08 0.80 -5.74
C LYS A 7 0.11 1.40 -6.75
N GLU A 8 -1.07 0.80 -6.88
CA GLU A 8 -2.07 1.25 -7.85
C GLU A 8 -2.54 2.66 -7.56
N VAL A 9 -2.85 2.95 -6.30
CA VAL A 9 -3.31 4.28 -5.91
C VAL A 9 -2.20 5.32 -6.09
N ALA A 10 -0.97 4.99 -5.72
CA ALA A 10 0.16 5.89 -5.94
C ALA A 10 0.35 6.20 -7.42
N GLN A 11 0.26 5.18 -8.27
CA GLN A 11 0.39 5.38 -9.71
C GLN A 11 -0.72 6.27 -10.27
N GLU A 12 -1.95 6.10 -9.80
CA GLU A 12 -3.06 6.97 -10.18
C GLU A 12 -2.81 8.42 -9.81
N LYS A 13 -2.12 8.65 -8.70
CA LYS A 13 -1.79 9.99 -8.22
C LYS A 13 -0.49 10.53 -8.82
N GLY A 14 0.20 9.74 -9.64
CA GLY A 14 1.48 10.13 -10.20
C GLY A 14 2.61 10.18 -9.18
N VAL A 15 2.53 9.36 -8.13
CA VAL A 15 3.52 9.32 -7.05
C VAL A 15 4.37 8.07 -7.19
N GLY A 16 5.67 8.24 -7.40
CA GLY A 16 6.61 7.13 -7.46
C GLY A 16 7.03 6.66 -6.07
N MET A 17 7.79 5.57 -6.04
CA MET A 17 8.20 4.94 -4.78
C MET A 17 9.00 5.87 -3.87
N LEU A 18 10.00 6.55 -4.42
CA LEU A 18 10.86 7.41 -3.61
C LEU A 18 10.07 8.57 -3.02
N ARG A 19 9.24 9.19 -3.84
CA ARG A 19 8.41 10.29 -3.38
C ARG A 19 7.43 9.84 -2.32
N LEU A 20 6.83 8.66 -2.49
CA LEU A 20 5.91 8.13 -1.51
C LEU A 20 6.61 7.88 -0.18
N SER A 21 7.83 7.35 -0.19
CA SER A 21 8.58 7.11 1.04
C SER A 21 8.80 8.41 1.81
N ARG A 22 9.07 9.51 1.10
CA ARG A 22 9.26 10.82 1.72
C ARG A 22 7.96 11.40 2.24
N LEU A 23 6.90 11.33 1.45
CA LEU A 23 5.61 11.89 1.83
C LEU A 23 5.00 11.13 3.02
N ALA A 24 5.17 9.83 3.05
CA ALA A 24 4.60 8.99 4.08
C ALA A 24 5.52 8.85 5.31
N ASP A 25 6.76 9.31 5.21
CA ASP A 25 7.76 9.09 6.25
C ASP A 25 7.92 7.61 6.56
N VAL A 26 8.07 6.83 5.52
CA VAL A 26 8.25 5.38 5.58
C VAL A 26 9.52 5.06 4.81
N SER A 27 10.30 4.08 5.26
CA SER A 27 11.54 3.74 4.59
C SER A 27 11.29 3.31 3.15
N TYR A 28 12.22 3.66 2.27
CA TYR A 28 12.14 3.27 0.87
C TYR A 28 12.07 1.75 0.70
N ARG A 29 12.80 1.02 1.56
CA ARG A 29 12.77 -0.43 1.55
C ARG A 29 11.37 -0.98 1.81
N THR A 30 10.63 -0.37 2.73
CA THR A 30 9.26 -0.76 3.01
C THR A 30 8.37 -0.51 1.80
N VAL A 31 8.54 0.63 1.14
CA VAL A 31 7.78 0.96 -0.07
C VAL A 31 8.09 -0.05 -1.17
N GLN A 32 9.37 -0.37 -1.37
CA GLN A 32 9.76 -1.38 -2.36
C GLN A 32 9.11 -2.74 -2.07
N GLY A 33 9.09 -3.13 -0.80
CA GLY A 33 8.46 -4.38 -0.40
C GLY A 33 6.98 -4.43 -0.73
N VAL A 34 6.27 -3.34 -0.50
CA VAL A 34 4.85 -3.23 -0.81
C VAL A 34 4.62 -3.28 -2.33
N TRP A 35 5.52 -2.67 -3.11
CA TRP A 35 5.42 -2.72 -4.58
C TRP A 35 5.59 -4.13 -5.11
N ARG A 36 6.55 -4.88 -4.55
CA ARG A 36 6.86 -6.24 -5.01
C ARG A 36 5.84 -7.27 -4.54
N ASP A 37 5.36 -7.10 -3.32
CA ASP A 37 4.47 -8.08 -2.71
C ASP A 37 3.26 -7.37 -2.09
N PRO A 38 2.17 -7.26 -2.83
CA PRO A 38 0.96 -6.60 -2.32
C PRO A 38 0.25 -7.40 -1.22
N TYR A 39 0.68 -8.63 -0.97
CA TYR A 39 0.08 -9.46 0.07
C TYR A 39 0.88 -9.46 1.36
N ARG A 40 1.99 -8.72 1.40
CA ARG A 40 2.78 -8.67 2.63
C ARG A 40 2.04 -7.91 3.73
N GLU A 41 2.34 -8.28 4.96
CA GLU A 41 1.76 -7.59 6.10
C GLU A 41 2.50 -6.28 6.35
N ILE A 42 1.73 -5.24 6.64
CA ILE A 42 2.25 -3.98 7.14
C ILE A 42 1.42 -3.60 8.36
N SER A 43 1.99 -2.76 9.21
CA SER A 43 1.24 -2.31 10.38
C SER A 43 0.11 -1.36 9.94
N ILE A 44 -0.92 -1.30 10.76
CA ILE A 44 -2.02 -0.36 10.53
C ILE A 44 -1.48 1.07 10.49
N LYS A 45 -0.51 1.36 11.36
CA LYS A 45 0.11 2.68 11.40
C LYS A 45 0.80 3.03 10.07
N THR A 46 1.51 2.07 9.49
CA THR A 46 2.15 2.26 8.18
C THR A 46 1.10 2.48 7.10
N LEU A 47 0.02 1.71 7.13
CA LEU A 47 -1.08 1.86 6.20
C LEU A 47 -1.68 3.27 6.30
N GLU A 48 -1.89 3.78 7.51
CA GLU A 48 -2.39 5.13 7.72
C GLU A 48 -1.45 6.19 7.14
N LYS A 49 -0.14 5.98 7.30
CA LYS A 49 0.85 6.90 6.73
C LYS A 49 0.75 6.98 5.20
N PHE A 50 0.61 5.83 4.55
CA PHE A 50 0.41 5.79 3.11
C PHE A 50 -0.89 6.48 2.70
N ALA A 51 -1.97 6.21 3.40
CA ALA A 51 -3.26 6.81 3.09
C ALA A 51 -3.21 8.33 3.20
N LYS A 52 -2.60 8.83 4.27
CA LYS A 52 -2.44 10.26 4.48
C LYS A 52 -1.58 10.90 3.39
N ALA A 53 -0.49 10.24 3.02
CA ALA A 53 0.41 10.74 1.98
C ALA A 53 -0.28 10.80 0.63
N LEU A 54 -1.15 9.85 0.33
CA LEU A 54 -1.85 9.77 -0.94
C LEU A 54 -3.20 10.51 -0.93
N GLY A 55 -3.62 11.01 0.22
CA GLY A 55 -4.85 11.77 0.34
C GLY A 55 -6.11 10.93 0.14
N VAL A 56 -6.07 9.67 0.55
CA VAL A 56 -7.20 8.75 0.42
C VAL A 56 -7.50 8.10 1.77
N PRO A 57 -8.73 7.60 1.95
CA PRO A 57 -9.02 6.79 3.14
C PRO A 57 -8.21 5.49 3.11
N SER A 58 -7.84 4.99 4.29
CA SER A 58 -7.06 3.74 4.38
C SER A 58 -7.75 2.57 3.69
N ARG A 59 -9.08 2.53 3.72
CA ARG A 59 -9.84 1.44 3.07
C ARG A 59 -9.60 1.35 1.57
N GLU A 60 -9.18 2.44 0.94
CA GLU A 60 -8.90 2.43 -0.49
C GLU A 60 -7.56 1.79 -0.83
N LEU A 61 -6.74 1.55 0.18
CA LEU A 61 -5.42 0.94 0.00
C LEU A 61 -5.43 -0.56 0.23
N ILE A 62 -6.58 -1.13 0.54
CA ILE A 62 -6.73 -2.56 0.77
C ILE A 62 -7.94 -3.09 0.00
N GLU A 63 -7.86 -4.36 -0.35
CA GLU A 63 -9.01 -5.03 -0.93
C GLU A 63 -9.06 -6.47 -0.43
N ASP A 64 -10.26 -6.99 -0.29
CA ASP A 64 -10.44 -8.39 0.03
C ASP A 64 -10.40 -9.18 -1.27
N VAL A 65 -9.43 -10.07 -1.37
CA VAL A 65 -9.31 -10.97 -2.49
C VAL A 65 -9.85 -12.32 -2.04
N GLN A 66 -10.80 -12.82 -2.78
CA GLN A 66 -11.38 -14.11 -2.46
C GLN A 66 -10.34 -15.20 -2.61
N ASP A 67 -10.18 -15.97 -1.54
CA ASP A 67 -9.25 -17.07 -1.56
C ASP A 67 -9.87 -18.22 -2.36
N GLU A 68 -9.30 -18.50 -3.52
CA GLU A 68 -9.79 -19.55 -4.40
C GLU A 68 -9.27 -20.93 -4.02
N THR A 69 -9.05 -21.17 -2.75
CA THR A 69 -8.68 -22.51 -2.35
C THR A 69 -9.90 -23.41 -2.51
N PRO A 70 -9.87 -24.35 -3.42
CA PRO A 70 -10.93 -25.34 -3.46
C PRO A 70 -10.87 -26.14 -2.17
N SER A 71 -11.87 -26.00 -1.39
CA SER A 71 -12.01 -26.80 -0.18
C SER A 71 -12.52 -28.17 -0.53
#